data_9055b9499cb461316612427659ee48c4
#
_entry.id   9055b9499cb461316612427659ee48c4
#
_cell.length_a   1.000
_cell.length_b   1.000
_cell.length_c   1.000
_cell.angle_alpha   90.00
_cell.angle_beta   90.00
_cell.angle_gamma   90.00
#
_symmetry.space_group_name_H-M   'P 1'
#
loop_
_entity.id
_entity.type
_entity.pdbx_description
1 polymer ?
#
loop_
_entity_poly.entity_id
_entity_poly.type
_entity_poly.pdbx_seq_one_letter_code
_entity_poly.pdbx_strand_id
1 'polypeptide(L)'
;MSSPSESGAARPGRHRSRRSALVAGALAVATAAAGAFVALAVQPSADAAVLPNGFKNIGYMPSWAGSANAIPYDKLTHINYAFVLPNSNGSLQGLPNPAKLQSIVSLGHAQNVKVSISIGGWNDGNDSAFEALAGNATARTAFVNNVVNLINQYNLDGVDIDWEYPDPGASGNNYTALMSQLSTAMHSRGKLLTAAVVSEGGTANGVQPAVFGYVDWLNIMTYDGGNPHSSYDWSVNAVNFWKGRGLPASKAVIGVPIYSRPGYYTFADLVSRDPANANRDCTTVNGSNECYNSLTTVRRKTQWAMTNGGGIMFWELSQDAAGANSLINAAYQTATGGTTQPPTSQPPTGRTGRITGLAGKCIDIAGASTANGAAIQLYTCNGTNAQNWTVAGDGTLRALGKCMDVTSASTANGTKIQLLDCNGSGAQVWQYNTGNNTLRNPVSNKCLDVTGNTSADGARLQIWDCFAGANQRWTLP
;
A
#
# COMPACT_ATOMS: atom_id res chain seq x y z
N MET A 1 44.35 -48.95 -9.06
CA MET A 1 45.44 -49.09 -8.07
C MET A 1 44.81 -48.65 -6.78
N SER A 2 44.30 -49.59 -6.07
CA SER A 2 44.78 -50.25 -4.85
C SER A 2 44.28 -49.54 -3.59
N SER A 3 43.22 -50.08 -3.05
CA SER A 3 42.98 -50.13 -1.58
C SER A 3 44.03 -51.07 -0.98
N PRO A 4 44.23 -51.22 0.33
CA PRO A 4 43.27 -51.53 1.40
C PRO A 4 43.68 -50.90 2.77
N SER A 5 43.16 -51.15 3.96
CA SER A 5 42.37 -52.13 4.68
C SER A 5 42.26 -51.70 6.15
N GLU A 6 41.18 -52.03 6.79
CA GLU A 6 40.95 -52.77 8.04
C GLU A 6 41.77 -52.44 9.31
N SER A 7 41.33 -52.40 10.51
CA SER A 7 40.41 -53.21 11.37
C SER A 7 40.48 -52.55 12.76
N GLY A 8 39.64 -52.74 13.73
CA GLY A 8 39.07 -53.86 14.37
C GLY A 8 38.34 -53.47 15.67
N ALA A 9 37.48 -54.31 16.06
CA ALA A 9 36.52 -54.28 17.16
C ALA A 9 37.09 -54.53 18.56
N ALA A 10 36.34 -54.09 19.59
CA ALA A 10 36.03 -54.97 20.77
C ALA A 10 34.99 -54.30 21.73
N ARG A 11 33.91 -55.04 22.01
CA ARG A 11 33.09 -55.03 23.26
C ARG A 11 33.66 -56.16 24.15
N PRO A 12 33.19 -56.46 25.40
CA PRO A 12 32.10 -55.90 26.23
C PRO A 12 32.43 -55.88 27.77
N GLY A 13 31.43 -55.50 28.61
CA GLY A 13 31.53 -55.74 30.06
C GLY A 13 30.28 -55.33 30.86
N ARG A 14 29.36 -56.25 31.08
CA ARG A 14 28.26 -56.17 32.08
C ARG A 14 28.79 -56.43 33.47
N HIS A 15 28.28 -55.74 34.50
CA HIS A 15 28.07 -56.36 35.83
C HIS A 15 26.83 -55.79 36.52
N ARG A 16 26.09 -56.80 37.10
CA ARG A 16 24.83 -56.74 37.84
C ARG A 16 25.08 -56.61 39.33
N SER A 17 24.01 -56.20 40.07
CA SER A 17 23.55 -56.53 41.43
C SER A 17 24.09 -55.61 42.57
N ARG A 18 23.38 -55.28 43.61
CA ARG A 18 22.34 -56.00 44.41
C ARG A 18 21.53 -54.96 45.24
N ARG A 19 20.33 -55.43 45.59
CA ARG A 19 19.35 -54.83 46.51
C ARG A 19 19.88 -54.75 47.95
N SER A 20 19.40 -53.74 48.68
CA SER A 20 19.00 -53.92 50.10
C SER A 20 18.01 -52.80 50.48
N ALA A 21 16.87 -53.23 51.02
CA ALA A 21 15.85 -52.44 51.67
C ALA A 21 16.18 -52.31 53.15
N LEU A 22 15.82 -51.12 53.72
CA LEU A 22 15.50 -51.03 55.16
C LEU A 22 14.47 -49.89 55.37
N VAL A 23 13.52 -50.26 56.18
CA VAL A 23 12.29 -49.53 56.54
C VAL A 23 12.58 -48.66 57.78
N ALA A 24 11.83 -47.57 57.85
CA ALA A 24 11.17 -46.99 59.00
C ALA A 24 11.54 -45.53 59.34
N GLY A 25 10.45 -44.75 59.55
CA GLY A 25 10.50 -43.58 60.39
C GLY A 25 9.65 -42.40 59.84
N ALA A 26 8.37 -42.40 60.19
CA ALA A 26 7.47 -41.29 59.94
C ALA A 26 7.81 -40.04 60.80
N LEU A 27 7.83 -38.88 60.19
CA LEU A 27 7.39 -37.62 60.85
C LEU A 27 6.82 -36.68 59.78
N ALA A 28 5.51 -36.38 59.94
CA ALA A 28 4.82 -35.45 59.08
C ALA A 28 5.20 -34.00 59.49
N VAL A 29 5.70 -33.24 58.55
CA VAL A 29 5.69 -31.78 58.61
C VAL A 29 4.99 -31.29 57.34
N ALA A 30 3.78 -30.77 57.51
CA ALA A 30 3.02 -30.15 56.47
C ALA A 30 3.58 -28.73 56.24
N THR A 31 4.30 -28.53 55.14
CA THR A 31 4.59 -27.23 54.60
C THR A 31 3.70 -27.02 53.36
N ALA A 32 2.71 -26.12 53.50
CA ALA A 32 1.89 -25.65 52.39
C ALA A 32 2.78 -24.85 51.40
N ALA A 33 3.17 -25.50 50.30
CA ALA A 33 3.73 -24.78 49.19
C ALA A 33 2.56 -24.27 48.33
N ALA A 34 2.26 -22.96 48.43
CA ALA A 34 1.40 -22.29 47.47
C ALA A 34 2.08 -22.26 46.11
N GLY A 35 1.74 -23.19 45.25
CA GLY A 35 2.13 -23.19 43.86
C GLY A 35 1.39 -22.07 43.13
N ALA A 36 2.08 -20.95 42.84
CA ALA A 36 1.58 -19.96 41.92
C ALA A 36 1.54 -20.60 40.52
N PHE A 37 0.37 -21.05 40.08
CA PHE A 37 0.10 -21.32 38.68
C PHE A 37 0.13 -19.97 37.94
N VAL A 38 1.23 -19.65 37.27
CA VAL A 38 1.25 -18.62 36.24
C VAL A 38 0.43 -19.18 35.08
N ALA A 39 -0.85 -18.82 35.02
CA ALA A 39 -1.64 -19.00 33.84
C ALA A 39 -0.99 -18.12 32.75
N LEU A 40 -0.26 -18.73 31.83
CA LEU A 40 0.07 -18.09 30.57
C LEU A 40 -1.26 -17.79 29.89
N ALA A 41 -1.68 -16.53 29.97
CA ALA A 41 -2.77 -16.03 29.15
C ALA A 41 -2.34 -16.21 27.69
N VAL A 42 -2.95 -17.18 27.02
CA VAL A 42 -2.91 -17.26 25.57
C VAL A 42 -3.58 -15.97 25.11
N GLN A 43 -2.75 -15.01 24.64
CA GLN A 43 -3.29 -13.84 23.96
C GLN A 43 -4.08 -14.34 22.76
N PRO A 44 -5.34 -13.92 22.58
CA PRO A 44 -6.04 -14.26 21.36
C PRO A 44 -5.20 -13.73 20.20
N SER A 45 -4.92 -14.61 19.22
CA SER A 45 -4.37 -14.20 17.93
C SER A 45 -5.24 -13.05 17.43
N ALA A 46 -4.61 -11.91 17.14
CA ALA A 46 -5.33 -10.80 16.54
C ALA A 46 -5.93 -11.34 15.23
N ASP A 47 -7.25 -11.41 15.17
CA ASP A 47 -7.94 -11.72 13.92
C ASP A 47 -7.43 -10.77 12.85
N ALA A 48 -7.15 -11.30 11.64
CA ALA A 48 -6.78 -10.47 10.51
C ALA A 48 -7.85 -9.37 10.38
N ALA A 49 -7.42 -8.11 10.46
CA ALA A 49 -8.38 -7.01 10.53
C ALA A 49 -9.20 -7.00 9.24
N VAL A 50 -10.51 -7.09 9.40
CA VAL A 50 -11.43 -6.90 8.29
C VAL A 50 -11.28 -5.45 7.85
N LEU A 51 -10.68 -5.25 6.67
CA LEU A 51 -10.57 -3.93 6.09
C LEU A 51 -11.96 -3.39 5.74
N PRO A 52 -12.22 -2.09 5.94
CA PRO A 52 -13.55 -1.52 5.75
C PRO A 52 -14.08 -1.76 4.33
N ASN A 53 -15.39 -2.04 4.21
CA ASN A 53 -16.10 -2.11 2.93
C ASN A 53 -15.52 -3.11 1.90
N GLY A 54 -14.86 -4.18 2.33
CA GLY A 54 -14.24 -5.15 1.42
C GLY A 54 -13.03 -4.60 0.66
N PHE A 55 -12.41 -3.55 1.16
CA PHE A 55 -11.16 -3.00 0.64
C PHE A 55 -10.06 -4.06 0.64
N LYS A 56 -9.31 -4.13 -0.44
CA LYS A 56 -8.28 -5.15 -0.63
C LYS A 56 -6.89 -4.56 -0.41
N ASN A 57 -6.07 -5.23 0.39
CA ASN A 57 -4.64 -4.97 0.53
C ASN A 57 -3.89 -6.19 0.00
N ILE A 58 -3.35 -6.10 -1.21
CA ILE A 58 -2.86 -7.23 -2.00
C ILE A 58 -1.35 -7.14 -2.15
N GLY A 59 -0.65 -8.26 -1.98
CA GLY A 59 0.79 -8.32 -2.27
C GLY A 59 1.13 -9.42 -3.26
N TYR A 60 2.01 -9.12 -4.20
CA TYR A 60 2.64 -10.13 -5.03
C TYR A 60 3.88 -10.67 -4.33
N MET A 61 4.02 -11.99 -4.29
CA MET A 61 5.18 -12.65 -3.71
C MET A 61 5.91 -13.47 -4.77
N PRO A 62 7.11 -13.04 -5.19
CA PRO A 62 7.85 -13.74 -6.23
C PRO A 62 8.37 -15.08 -5.71
N SER A 63 8.47 -16.06 -6.59
CA SER A 63 9.01 -17.38 -6.27
C SER A 63 10.51 -17.36 -5.96
N TRP A 64 11.24 -16.40 -6.55
CA TRP A 64 12.70 -16.28 -6.54
C TRP A 64 13.29 -15.42 -5.44
N ALA A 65 12.49 -14.60 -4.74
CA ALA A 65 12.98 -13.71 -3.69
C ALA A 65 12.09 -13.72 -2.46
N GLY A 66 12.64 -13.36 -1.30
CA GLY A 66 11.94 -13.30 -0.03
C GLY A 66 11.61 -14.66 0.57
N SER A 67 10.98 -14.63 1.74
CA SER A 67 10.64 -15.83 2.53
C SER A 67 9.16 -15.81 2.91
N ALA A 68 8.51 -16.97 2.93
CA ALA A 68 7.13 -17.11 3.38
C ALA A 68 6.93 -16.55 4.81
N ASN A 69 7.89 -16.77 5.70
CA ASN A 69 7.82 -16.32 7.09
C ASN A 69 7.99 -14.79 7.27
N ALA A 70 8.49 -14.09 6.25
CA ALA A 70 8.67 -12.63 6.31
C ALA A 70 7.44 -11.83 5.84
N ILE A 71 6.43 -12.51 5.31
CA ILE A 71 5.20 -11.86 4.82
C ILE A 71 4.36 -11.35 5.98
N PRO A 72 3.91 -10.08 5.97
CA PRO A 72 3.03 -9.54 7.01
C PRO A 72 1.57 -9.95 6.77
N TYR A 73 1.24 -11.22 6.97
CA TYR A 73 -0.10 -11.79 6.70
C TYR A 73 -1.21 -11.03 7.40
N ASP A 74 -0.98 -10.58 8.63
CA ASP A 74 -1.94 -9.80 9.43
C ASP A 74 -2.27 -8.42 8.84
N LYS A 75 -1.58 -8.01 7.79
CA LYS A 75 -1.78 -6.73 7.08
C LYS A 75 -2.38 -6.91 5.69
N LEU A 76 -2.37 -8.14 5.17
CA LEU A 76 -2.79 -8.45 3.80
C LEU A 76 -4.18 -9.12 3.79
N THR A 77 -4.91 -8.93 2.71
CA THR A 77 -6.14 -9.67 2.41
C THR A 77 -5.91 -10.76 1.38
N HIS A 78 -4.99 -10.51 0.44
CA HIS A 78 -4.71 -11.41 -0.68
C HIS A 78 -3.21 -11.43 -0.97
N ILE A 79 -2.73 -12.58 -1.42
CA ILE A 79 -1.37 -12.76 -1.92
C ILE A 79 -1.46 -13.44 -3.29
N ASN A 80 -0.80 -12.85 -4.29
CA ASN A 80 -0.58 -13.45 -5.60
C ASN A 80 0.85 -14.02 -5.65
N TYR A 81 0.98 -15.34 -5.74
CA TYR A 81 2.30 -15.98 -5.88
C TYR A 81 2.76 -15.92 -7.34
N ALA A 82 3.87 -15.29 -7.60
CA ALA A 82 4.39 -14.99 -8.93
C ALA A 82 5.66 -15.78 -9.25
N PHE A 83 5.81 -16.43 -10.38
CA PHE A 83 4.86 -16.67 -11.47
C PHE A 83 4.93 -18.12 -11.91
N VAL A 84 3.86 -18.61 -12.55
CA VAL A 84 3.91 -19.79 -13.40
C VAL A 84 3.74 -19.35 -14.85
N LEU A 85 4.58 -19.85 -15.75
CA LEU A 85 4.45 -19.51 -17.17
C LEU A 85 3.56 -20.54 -17.90
N PRO A 86 2.75 -20.10 -18.86
CA PRO A 86 1.99 -21.00 -19.72
C PRO A 86 2.84 -21.49 -20.88
N ASN A 87 2.42 -22.60 -21.52
CA ASN A 87 2.89 -23.06 -22.80
C ASN A 87 1.82 -22.86 -23.87
N SER A 88 2.23 -22.75 -25.13
CA SER A 88 1.34 -22.50 -26.28
C SER A 88 0.22 -23.53 -26.45
N ASN A 89 0.41 -24.77 -25.97
CA ASN A 89 -0.60 -25.84 -26.01
C ASN A 89 -1.58 -25.83 -24.84
N GLY A 90 -1.47 -24.83 -23.95
CA GLY A 90 -2.29 -24.72 -22.76
C GLY A 90 -1.80 -25.50 -21.54
N SER A 91 -0.68 -26.21 -21.59
CA SER A 91 -0.04 -26.73 -20.39
C SER A 91 0.63 -25.60 -19.60
N LEU A 92 0.91 -25.82 -18.32
CA LEU A 92 1.69 -24.93 -17.49
C LEU A 92 3.12 -25.44 -17.39
N GLN A 93 4.08 -24.55 -17.27
CA GLN A 93 5.45 -24.89 -16.91
C GLN A 93 5.52 -25.34 -15.46
N GLY A 94 6.65 -25.93 -15.05
CA GLY A 94 6.84 -26.36 -13.66
C GLY A 94 6.68 -25.18 -12.70
N LEU A 95 5.89 -25.39 -11.64
CA LEU A 95 5.72 -24.37 -10.59
C LEU A 95 7.07 -24.09 -9.91
N PRO A 96 7.58 -22.84 -9.94
CA PRO A 96 8.81 -22.53 -9.23
C PRO A 96 8.61 -22.53 -7.72
N ASN A 97 9.56 -23.12 -6.99
CA ASN A 97 9.59 -23.18 -5.53
C ASN A 97 8.25 -23.58 -4.86
N PRO A 98 7.73 -24.79 -5.15
CA PRO A 98 6.43 -25.25 -4.65
C PRO A 98 6.35 -25.32 -3.12
N ALA A 99 7.46 -25.59 -2.43
CA ALA A 99 7.51 -25.60 -0.97
C ALA A 99 7.24 -24.22 -0.36
N LYS A 100 7.73 -23.16 -1.01
CA LYS A 100 7.43 -21.78 -0.61
C LYS A 100 5.96 -21.45 -0.78
N LEU A 101 5.34 -21.85 -1.92
CA LEU A 101 3.90 -21.66 -2.13
C LEU A 101 3.08 -22.40 -1.06
N GLN A 102 3.40 -23.67 -0.76
CA GLN A 102 2.71 -24.42 0.29
C GLN A 102 2.80 -23.75 1.66
N SER A 103 3.98 -23.21 1.99
CA SER A 103 4.16 -22.45 3.23
C SER A 103 3.32 -21.17 3.25
N ILE A 104 3.26 -20.43 2.13
CA ILE A 104 2.45 -19.22 2.00
C ILE A 104 0.95 -19.54 2.13
N VAL A 105 0.48 -20.61 1.50
CA VAL A 105 -0.91 -21.05 1.61
C VAL A 105 -1.26 -21.41 3.06
N SER A 106 -0.42 -22.19 3.71
CA SER A 106 -0.64 -22.60 5.11
C SER A 106 -0.68 -21.39 6.06
N LEU A 107 0.31 -20.50 5.96
CA LEU A 107 0.41 -19.33 6.83
C LEU A 107 -0.67 -18.29 6.50
N GLY A 108 -0.98 -18.11 5.22
CA GLY A 108 -2.02 -17.21 4.76
C GLY A 108 -3.41 -17.64 5.22
N HIS A 109 -3.78 -18.88 5.00
CA HIS A 109 -5.07 -19.41 5.44
C HIS A 109 -5.24 -19.37 6.96
N ALA A 110 -4.16 -19.58 7.72
CA ALA A 110 -4.18 -19.44 9.18
C ALA A 110 -4.50 -18.00 9.66
N GLN A 111 -4.33 -17.01 8.77
CA GLN A 111 -4.61 -15.59 9.01
C GLN A 111 -5.79 -15.05 8.16
N ASN A 112 -6.61 -15.94 7.57
CA ASN A 112 -7.71 -15.60 6.66
C ASN A 112 -7.27 -14.80 5.41
N VAL A 113 -6.01 -14.90 4.99
CA VAL A 113 -5.49 -14.31 3.76
C VAL A 113 -5.73 -15.27 2.60
N LYS A 114 -6.31 -14.75 1.51
CA LYS A 114 -6.52 -15.50 0.27
C LYS A 114 -5.22 -15.60 -0.52
N VAL A 115 -4.93 -16.79 -1.08
CA VAL A 115 -3.72 -17.02 -1.85
C VAL A 115 -4.07 -17.49 -3.26
N SER A 116 -3.67 -16.72 -4.26
CA SER A 116 -3.83 -17.03 -5.68
C SER A 116 -2.49 -17.29 -6.34
N ILE A 117 -2.50 -18.03 -7.44
CA ILE A 117 -1.36 -18.12 -8.34
C ILE A 117 -1.45 -17.07 -9.43
N SER A 118 -0.38 -16.33 -9.68
CA SER A 118 -0.26 -15.44 -10.83
C SER A 118 0.41 -16.17 -11.98
N ILE A 119 -0.20 -16.11 -13.17
CA ILE A 119 0.27 -16.78 -14.37
C ILE A 119 0.65 -15.75 -15.41
N GLY A 120 1.92 -15.74 -15.84
CA GLY A 120 2.50 -14.80 -16.78
C GLY A 120 3.61 -13.96 -16.17
N GLY A 121 3.41 -12.64 -16.14
CA GLY A 121 4.40 -11.63 -15.83
C GLY A 121 5.14 -11.16 -17.08
N TRP A 122 6.05 -10.21 -16.93
CA TRP A 122 6.77 -9.56 -18.04
C TRP A 122 7.53 -10.53 -18.95
N ASN A 123 8.12 -11.59 -18.39
CA ASN A 123 8.80 -12.68 -19.13
C ASN A 123 9.68 -12.15 -20.30
N ASP A 124 10.48 -11.11 -20.06
CA ASP A 124 11.31 -10.41 -21.07
C ASP A 124 10.52 -9.91 -22.29
N GLY A 125 9.23 -9.61 -22.11
CA GLY A 125 8.31 -9.18 -23.16
C GLY A 125 7.83 -10.33 -24.07
N ASN A 126 8.02 -11.58 -23.67
CA ASN A 126 7.60 -12.74 -24.46
C ASN A 126 6.26 -13.29 -23.94
N ASP A 127 5.20 -12.88 -24.58
CA ASP A 127 3.81 -13.31 -24.33
C ASP A 127 3.27 -14.30 -25.38
N SER A 128 4.12 -14.76 -26.31
CA SER A 128 3.74 -15.62 -27.44
C SER A 128 2.99 -16.90 -27.05
N ALA A 129 3.25 -17.43 -25.85
CA ALA A 129 2.53 -18.59 -25.32
C ALA A 129 1.06 -18.24 -25.03
N PHE A 130 0.77 -17.06 -24.47
CA PHE A 130 -0.58 -16.58 -24.27
C PHE A 130 -1.31 -16.35 -25.59
N GLU A 131 -0.67 -15.68 -26.56
CA GLU A 131 -1.23 -15.46 -27.89
C GLU A 131 -1.67 -16.78 -28.54
N ALA A 132 -0.80 -17.79 -28.53
CA ALA A 132 -1.08 -19.07 -29.13
C ALA A 132 -2.18 -19.85 -28.40
N LEU A 133 -2.12 -19.96 -27.07
CA LEU A 133 -3.11 -20.72 -26.31
C LEU A 133 -4.48 -20.04 -26.30
N ALA A 134 -4.52 -18.71 -26.20
CA ALA A 134 -5.79 -17.99 -26.18
C ALA A 134 -6.48 -17.97 -27.55
N GLY A 135 -5.71 -17.98 -28.65
CA GLY A 135 -6.22 -18.07 -30.01
C GLY A 135 -6.75 -19.44 -30.44
N ASN A 136 -6.39 -20.50 -29.70
CA ASN A 136 -6.77 -21.87 -30.02
C ASN A 136 -7.76 -22.43 -28.98
N ALA A 137 -8.96 -22.78 -29.38
CA ALA A 137 -10.02 -23.24 -28.47
C ALA A 137 -9.65 -24.49 -27.65
N THR A 138 -8.91 -25.43 -28.24
CA THR A 138 -8.46 -26.66 -27.58
C THR A 138 -7.37 -26.35 -26.53
N ALA A 139 -6.38 -25.53 -26.92
CA ALA A 139 -5.31 -25.12 -26.02
C ALA A 139 -5.86 -24.26 -24.87
N ARG A 140 -6.79 -23.36 -25.15
CA ARG A 140 -7.50 -22.54 -24.15
C ARG A 140 -8.24 -23.39 -23.13
N THR A 141 -8.96 -24.43 -23.59
CA THR A 141 -9.65 -25.38 -22.70
C THR A 141 -8.64 -26.20 -21.88
N ALA A 142 -7.55 -26.65 -22.49
CA ALA A 142 -6.48 -27.34 -21.77
C ALA A 142 -5.85 -26.43 -20.69
N PHE A 143 -5.62 -25.17 -20.98
CA PHE A 143 -5.09 -24.20 -20.03
C PHE A 143 -6.02 -24.03 -18.83
N VAL A 144 -7.32 -23.81 -19.06
CA VAL A 144 -8.32 -23.67 -17.98
C VAL A 144 -8.33 -24.90 -17.08
N ASN A 145 -8.29 -26.12 -17.66
CA ASN A 145 -8.25 -27.37 -16.90
C ASN A 145 -6.95 -27.49 -16.07
N ASN A 146 -5.81 -27.12 -16.63
CA ASN A 146 -4.54 -27.13 -15.92
C ASN A 146 -4.51 -26.12 -14.77
N VAL A 147 -5.09 -24.93 -14.95
CA VAL A 147 -5.27 -23.95 -13.88
C VAL A 147 -6.14 -24.52 -12.76
N VAL A 148 -7.28 -25.14 -13.08
CA VAL A 148 -8.14 -25.81 -12.07
C VAL A 148 -7.39 -26.88 -11.31
N ASN A 149 -6.59 -27.71 -12.01
CA ASN A 149 -5.80 -28.76 -11.38
C ASN A 149 -4.75 -28.18 -10.42
N LEU A 150 -4.05 -27.10 -10.83
CA LEU A 150 -3.06 -26.44 -9.99
C LEU A 150 -3.69 -25.82 -8.74
N ILE A 151 -4.85 -25.16 -8.88
CA ILE A 151 -5.60 -24.58 -7.77
C ILE A 151 -6.01 -25.67 -6.76
N ASN A 152 -6.52 -26.79 -7.24
CA ASN A 152 -6.91 -27.90 -6.39
C ASN A 152 -5.69 -28.55 -5.71
N GLN A 153 -4.59 -28.75 -6.44
CA GLN A 153 -3.37 -29.38 -5.93
C GLN A 153 -2.76 -28.62 -4.75
N TYR A 154 -2.76 -27.28 -4.81
CA TYR A 154 -2.15 -26.43 -3.79
C TYR A 154 -3.17 -25.75 -2.87
N ASN A 155 -4.46 -26.10 -2.98
CA ASN A 155 -5.54 -25.50 -2.19
C ASN A 155 -5.56 -23.96 -2.29
N LEU A 156 -5.42 -23.43 -3.52
CA LEU A 156 -5.42 -22.00 -3.77
C LEU A 156 -6.83 -21.42 -3.78
N ASP A 157 -6.94 -20.11 -3.53
CA ASP A 157 -8.20 -19.38 -3.53
C ASP A 157 -8.58 -18.81 -4.89
N GLY A 158 -7.64 -18.79 -5.85
CA GLY A 158 -7.90 -18.24 -7.17
C GLY A 158 -6.71 -18.26 -8.12
N VAL A 159 -6.91 -17.62 -9.26
CA VAL A 159 -5.89 -17.34 -10.27
C VAL A 159 -5.89 -15.87 -10.61
N ASP A 160 -4.70 -15.32 -10.81
CA ASP A 160 -4.43 -14.00 -11.36
C ASP A 160 -3.79 -14.18 -12.73
N ILE A 161 -4.28 -13.48 -13.75
CA ILE A 161 -3.72 -13.54 -15.11
C ILE A 161 -2.93 -12.27 -15.36
N ASP A 162 -1.65 -12.44 -15.56
CA ASP A 162 -0.69 -11.37 -15.81
C ASP A 162 -0.10 -11.51 -17.22
N TRP A 163 -0.96 -11.29 -18.22
CA TRP A 163 -0.55 -11.28 -19.62
C TRP A 163 -0.10 -9.89 -20.04
N GLU A 164 1.19 -9.74 -20.28
CA GLU A 164 1.80 -8.44 -20.59
C GLU A 164 2.30 -8.39 -22.04
N TYR A 165 1.46 -7.99 -23.04
CA TYR A 165 0.06 -7.53 -22.89
C TYR A 165 -0.77 -8.02 -24.08
N PRO A 166 -2.09 -8.30 -23.95
CA PRO A 166 -2.91 -8.58 -25.11
C PRO A 166 -3.03 -7.32 -25.99
N ASP A 167 -2.80 -7.46 -27.28
CA ASP A 167 -2.94 -6.38 -28.26
C ASP A 167 -4.42 -6.09 -28.58
N PRO A 168 -4.77 -4.85 -28.97
CA PRO A 168 -6.07 -4.56 -29.54
C PRO A 168 -6.39 -5.40 -30.79
N GLY A 169 -7.61 -5.83 -30.94
CA GLY A 169 -8.05 -6.63 -32.09
C GLY A 169 -8.14 -8.13 -31.79
N ALA A 170 -7.46 -8.96 -32.57
CA ALA A 170 -7.57 -10.42 -32.46
C ALA A 170 -7.08 -10.94 -31.11
N SER A 171 -5.95 -10.45 -30.62
CA SER A 171 -5.41 -10.79 -29.31
C SER A 171 -6.38 -10.43 -28.18
N GLY A 172 -6.96 -9.22 -28.18
CA GLY A 172 -7.96 -8.80 -27.21
C GLY A 172 -9.25 -9.63 -27.25
N ASN A 173 -9.69 -10.10 -28.46
CA ASN A 173 -10.80 -11.03 -28.58
C ASN A 173 -10.45 -12.39 -27.93
N ASN A 174 -9.25 -12.88 -28.18
CA ASN A 174 -8.74 -14.14 -27.62
C ASN A 174 -8.59 -14.06 -26.10
N TYR A 175 -8.05 -12.95 -25.59
CA TYR A 175 -8.00 -12.66 -24.16
C TYR A 175 -9.39 -12.67 -23.52
N THR A 176 -10.35 -11.98 -24.14
CA THR A 176 -11.75 -11.94 -23.67
C THR A 176 -12.36 -13.35 -23.59
N ALA A 177 -12.10 -14.19 -24.62
CA ALA A 177 -12.59 -15.57 -24.64
C ALA A 177 -11.91 -16.45 -23.56
N LEU A 178 -10.61 -16.25 -23.31
CA LEU A 178 -9.88 -16.91 -22.24
C LEU A 178 -10.44 -16.54 -20.87
N MET A 179 -10.62 -15.24 -20.61
CA MET A 179 -11.15 -14.74 -19.34
C MET A 179 -12.58 -15.19 -19.07
N SER A 180 -13.42 -15.29 -20.11
CA SER A 180 -14.77 -15.85 -20.01
C SER A 180 -14.78 -17.33 -19.58
N GLN A 181 -13.90 -18.16 -20.15
CA GLN A 181 -13.78 -19.56 -19.76
C GLN A 181 -13.22 -19.73 -18.35
N LEU A 182 -12.18 -18.94 -17.99
CA LEU A 182 -11.62 -18.93 -16.64
C LEU A 182 -12.67 -18.48 -15.62
N SER A 183 -13.46 -17.44 -15.92
CA SER A 183 -14.52 -16.94 -15.04
C SER A 183 -15.53 -18.06 -14.72
N THR A 184 -16.00 -18.75 -15.74
CA THR A 184 -16.92 -19.88 -15.55
C THR A 184 -16.29 -20.97 -14.68
N ALA A 185 -15.05 -21.33 -14.95
CA ALA A 185 -14.34 -22.38 -14.21
C ALA A 185 -14.07 -22.01 -12.76
N MET A 186 -13.66 -20.76 -12.51
CA MET A 186 -13.32 -20.27 -11.17
C MET A 186 -14.59 -20.04 -10.34
N HIS A 187 -15.51 -19.24 -10.83
CA HIS A 187 -16.70 -18.86 -10.06
C HIS A 187 -17.63 -20.03 -9.74
N SER A 188 -17.74 -21.03 -10.64
CA SER A 188 -18.50 -22.26 -10.32
C SER A 188 -17.91 -23.07 -9.16
N ARG A 189 -16.65 -22.76 -8.76
CA ARG A 189 -15.93 -23.41 -7.64
C ARG A 189 -15.75 -22.47 -6.44
N GLY A 190 -16.34 -21.27 -6.46
CA GLY A 190 -16.12 -20.25 -5.44
C GLY A 190 -14.68 -19.73 -5.38
N LYS A 191 -13.95 -19.80 -6.51
CA LYS A 191 -12.56 -19.34 -6.63
C LYS A 191 -12.50 -17.99 -7.33
N LEU A 192 -11.47 -17.20 -7.00
CA LEU A 192 -11.24 -15.87 -7.56
C LEU A 192 -10.62 -15.94 -8.95
N LEU A 193 -10.99 -14.98 -9.80
CA LEU A 193 -10.31 -14.66 -11.04
C LEU A 193 -9.94 -13.18 -11.04
N THR A 194 -8.64 -12.89 -11.08
CA THR A 194 -8.12 -11.52 -11.18
C THR A 194 -7.18 -11.38 -12.36
N ALA A 195 -6.80 -10.16 -12.69
CA ALA A 195 -5.77 -9.93 -13.68
C ALA A 195 -4.96 -8.69 -13.36
N ALA A 196 -3.65 -8.72 -13.64
CA ALA A 196 -2.82 -7.54 -13.75
C ALA A 196 -3.00 -6.91 -15.13
N VAL A 197 -3.01 -5.58 -15.17
CA VAL A 197 -3.20 -4.84 -16.43
C VAL A 197 -2.31 -3.61 -16.46
N VAL A 198 -1.94 -3.19 -17.69
CA VAL A 198 -1.19 -1.95 -17.90
C VAL A 198 -1.92 -0.75 -17.29
N SER A 199 -1.17 0.29 -16.93
CA SER A 199 -1.71 1.51 -16.30
C SER A 199 -2.80 2.19 -17.14
N GLU A 200 -2.51 2.48 -18.40
CA GLU A 200 -3.38 3.25 -19.32
C GLU A 200 -2.88 3.17 -20.77
N GLY A 201 -3.53 3.87 -21.67
CA GLY A 201 -3.07 4.06 -23.04
C GLY A 201 -3.59 3.03 -24.05
N GLY A 202 -2.97 2.99 -25.24
CA GLY A 202 -3.42 2.18 -26.37
C GLY A 202 -3.39 0.68 -26.11
N THR A 203 -2.36 0.19 -25.43
CA THR A 203 -2.19 -1.22 -25.03
C THR A 203 -3.36 -1.71 -24.15
N ALA A 204 -3.88 -0.85 -23.27
CA ALA A 204 -5.03 -1.20 -22.43
C ALA A 204 -6.28 -1.61 -23.23
N ASN A 205 -6.37 -1.24 -24.51
CA ASN A 205 -7.51 -1.61 -25.36
C ASN A 205 -7.53 -3.10 -25.73
N GLY A 206 -6.46 -3.83 -25.52
CA GLY A 206 -6.45 -5.29 -25.60
C GLY A 206 -7.34 -5.95 -24.54
N VAL A 207 -7.54 -5.30 -23.40
CA VAL A 207 -8.50 -5.76 -22.37
C VAL A 207 -9.84 -5.10 -22.63
N GLN A 208 -10.77 -5.84 -23.22
CA GLN A 208 -12.09 -5.34 -23.60
C GLN A 208 -13.02 -5.15 -22.38
N PRO A 209 -14.02 -4.22 -22.43
CA PRO A 209 -14.94 -3.99 -21.31
C PRO A 209 -15.73 -5.22 -20.85
N ALA A 210 -15.97 -6.21 -21.72
CA ALA A 210 -16.60 -7.47 -21.34
C ALA A 210 -15.84 -8.21 -20.23
N VAL A 211 -14.51 -8.08 -20.17
CA VAL A 211 -13.65 -8.68 -19.16
C VAL A 211 -13.98 -8.19 -17.75
N PHE A 212 -14.47 -6.95 -17.62
CA PHE A 212 -14.84 -6.39 -16.31
C PHE A 212 -15.98 -7.16 -15.62
N GLY A 213 -16.82 -7.85 -16.41
CA GLY A 213 -17.83 -8.77 -15.90
C GLY A 213 -17.28 -10.13 -15.46
N TYR A 214 -16.13 -10.53 -15.98
CA TYR A 214 -15.54 -11.84 -15.75
C TYR A 214 -14.60 -11.89 -14.54
N VAL A 215 -13.93 -10.79 -14.22
CA VAL A 215 -12.95 -10.73 -13.12
C VAL A 215 -13.59 -10.26 -11.82
N ASP A 216 -13.04 -10.67 -10.69
CA ASP A 216 -13.35 -10.12 -9.38
C ASP A 216 -12.78 -8.71 -9.23
N TRP A 217 -11.55 -8.46 -9.73
CA TRP A 217 -10.96 -7.12 -9.87
C TRP A 217 -9.78 -7.15 -10.86
N LEU A 218 -9.32 -5.94 -11.22
CA LEU A 218 -8.10 -5.70 -11.96
C LEU A 218 -7.04 -5.07 -11.05
N ASN A 219 -5.85 -5.62 -11.04
CA ASN A 219 -4.64 -5.07 -10.45
C ASN A 219 -4.01 -4.12 -11.48
N ILE A 220 -4.27 -2.83 -11.37
CA ILE A 220 -3.80 -1.84 -12.34
C ILE A 220 -2.37 -1.47 -12.00
N MET A 221 -1.42 -1.82 -12.86
CA MET A 221 0.02 -1.60 -12.68
C MET A 221 0.36 -0.13 -12.86
N THR A 222 0.04 0.71 -11.86
CA THR A 222 0.28 2.16 -11.86
C THR A 222 1.73 2.47 -11.49
N TYR A 223 2.67 1.85 -12.20
CA TYR A 223 4.11 2.02 -12.09
C TYR A 223 4.80 1.78 -13.44
N ASP A 224 6.09 2.06 -13.50
CA ASP A 224 6.93 2.02 -14.71
C ASP A 224 6.51 3.00 -15.82
N GLY A 225 5.79 4.05 -15.44
CA GLY A 225 5.26 5.07 -16.33
C GLY A 225 6.04 6.39 -16.33
N GLY A 226 7.29 6.39 -16.73
CA GLY A 226 8.09 7.61 -16.83
C GLY A 226 8.92 7.92 -15.57
N ASN A 227 9.16 9.20 -15.28
CA ASN A 227 9.92 9.63 -14.10
C ASN A 227 9.27 10.88 -13.47
N PRO A 228 8.77 10.82 -12.23
CA PRO A 228 8.69 9.65 -11.33
C PRO A 228 7.78 8.55 -11.87
N HIS A 229 8.21 7.30 -11.77
CA HIS A 229 7.57 6.17 -12.45
C HIS A 229 6.22 5.72 -11.85
N SER A 230 5.83 6.28 -10.71
CA SER A 230 4.59 5.94 -10.01
C SER A 230 4.10 7.10 -9.14
N SER A 231 4.05 8.32 -9.72
CA SER A 231 3.53 9.48 -8.97
C SER A 231 2.07 9.28 -8.56
N TYR A 232 1.64 9.97 -7.49
CA TYR A 232 0.26 9.89 -7.03
C TYR A 232 -0.75 10.28 -8.11
N ASP A 233 -0.54 11.44 -8.75
CA ASP A 233 -1.50 11.98 -9.70
C ASP A 233 -1.61 11.11 -10.96
N TRP A 234 -0.48 10.62 -11.48
CA TRP A 234 -0.47 9.70 -12.61
C TRP A 234 -1.18 8.37 -12.26
N SER A 235 -0.92 7.81 -11.08
CA SER A 235 -1.58 6.56 -10.64
C SER A 235 -3.10 6.72 -10.51
N VAL A 236 -3.55 7.86 -9.99
CA VAL A 236 -4.99 8.18 -9.89
C VAL A 236 -5.60 8.31 -11.29
N ASN A 237 -4.92 8.99 -12.21
CA ASN A 237 -5.38 9.16 -13.59
C ASN A 237 -5.48 7.82 -14.31
N ALA A 238 -4.50 6.92 -14.14
CA ALA A 238 -4.51 5.59 -14.71
C ALA A 238 -5.72 4.76 -14.20
N VAL A 239 -6.03 4.79 -12.91
CA VAL A 239 -7.24 4.12 -12.38
C VAL A 239 -8.51 4.76 -12.92
N ASN A 240 -8.57 6.09 -13.03
CA ASN A 240 -9.71 6.79 -13.61
C ASN A 240 -9.89 6.48 -15.09
N PHE A 241 -8.81 6.24 -15.85
CA PHE A 241 -8.88 5.76 -17.23
C PHE A 241 -9.65 4.43 -17.32
N TRP A 242 -9.34 3.44 -16.49
CA TRP A 242 -10.06 2.16 -16.46
C TRP A 242 -11.53 2.32 -16.05
N LYS A 243 -11.80 3.16 -15.04
CA LYS A 243 -13.17 3.50 -14.63
C LYS A 243 -13.94 4.19 -15.75
N GLY A 244 -13.32 5.08 -16.49
CA GLY A 244 -13.88 5.74 -17.67
C GLY A 244 -14.25 4.77 -18.81
N ARG A 245 -13.59 3.59 -18.86
CA ARG A 245 -13.91 2.50 -19.77
C ARG A 245 -15.02 1.56 -19.25
N GLY A 246 -15.57 1.84 -18.07
CA GLY A 246 -16.68 1.08 -17.47
C GLY A 246 -16.26 0.09 -16.37
N LEU A 247 -15.00 0.07 -15.91
CA LEU A 247 -14.59 -0.75 -14.78
C LEU A 247 -15.28 -0.22 -13.50
N PRO A 248 -16.04 -1.06 -12.76
CA PRO A 248 -16.61 -0.67 -11.49
C PRO A 248 -15.50 -0.26 -10.48
N ALA A 249 -15.72 0.80 -9.71
CA ALA A 249 -14.75 1.27 -8.73
C ALA A 249 -14.32 0.16 -7.76
N SER A 250 -15.21 -0.68 -7.28
CA SER A 250 -14.93 -1.80 -6.39
C SER A 250 -14.01 -2.87 -6.99
N LYS A 251 -13.83 -2.87 -8.32
CA LYS A 251 -12.94 -3.77 -9.07
C LYS A 251 -11.64 -3.10 -9.52
N ALA A 252 -11.45 -1.81 -9.25
CA ALA A 252 -10.25 -1.07 -9.62
C ALA A 252 -9.25 -1.05 -8.44
N VAL A 253 -8.16 -1.79 -8.56
CA VAL A 253 -7.11 -1.87 -7.53
C VAL A 253 -5.89 -1.11 -8.02
N ILE A 254 -5.45 -0.10 -7.24
CA ILE A 254 -4.31 0.76 -7.58
C ILE A 254 -2.99 0.07 -7.24
N GLY A 255 -2.03 0.07 -8.18
CA GLY A 255 -0.71 -0.53 -8.00
C GLY A 255 0.30 0.39 -7.33
N VAL A 256 1.20 -0.21 -6.57
CA VAL A 256 2.32 0.46 -5.87
C VAL A 256 3.59 -0.35 -6.07
N PRO A 257 4.66 0.23 -6.64
CA PRO A 257 5.95 -0.42 -6.69
C PRO A 257 6.65 -0.30 -5.33
N ILE A 258 7.37 -1.34 -4.94
CA ILE A 258 8.22 -1.33 -3.75
C ILE A 258 9.70 -1.19 -4.14
N TYR A 259 9.97 -0.51 -5.24
CA TYR A 259 11.30 -0.28 -5.80
C TYR A 259 11.39 1.08 -6.47
N SER A 260 12.62 1.51 -6.75
CA SER A 260 12.89 2.77 -7.48
C SER A 260 13.15 2.57 -8.96
N ARG A 261 13.04 3.67 -9.70
CA ARG A 261 13.55 3.81 -11.06
C ARG A 261 14.48 5.02 -11.15
N PRO A 262 15.52 4.97 -12.00
CA PRO A 262 15.85 3.92 -12.96
C PRO A 262 16.65 2.74 -12.39
N GLY A 263 17.20 2.83 -11.15
CA GLY A 263 18.19 1.90 -10.64
C GLY A 263 17.63 0.62 -9.99
N TYR A 264 16.31 0.44 -9.86
CA TYR A 264 15.66 -0.73 -9.26
C TYR A 264 16.11 -1.06 -7.82
N TYR A 265 16.47 -0.06 -7.03
CA TYR A 265 16.74 -0.27 -5.61
C TYR A 265 15.45 -0.62 -4.87
N THR A 266 15.49 -1.63 -4.01
CA THR A 266 14.34 -1.98 -3.17
C THR A 266 14.05 -0.85 -2.19
N PHE A 267 12.80 -0.70 -1.77
CA PHE A 267 12.46 0.31 -0.76
C PHE A 267 13.21 0.06 0.56
N ALA A 268 13.38 -1.21 0.95
CA ALA A 268 14.18 -1.59 2.11
C ALA A 268 15.63 -1.10 2.00
N ASP A 269 16.27 -1.25 0.83
CA ASP A 269 17.64 -0.76 0.60
C ASP A 269 17.72 0.76 0.68
N LEU A 270 16.79 1.48 0.05
CA LEU A 270 16.75 2.93 0.10
C LEU A 270 16.59 3.46 1.54
N VAL A 271 15.69 2.87 2.32
CA VAL A 271 15.48 3.24 3.73
C VAL A 271 16.68 2.87 4.60
N SER A 272 17.37 1.77 4.31
CA SER A 272 18.57 1.37 5.04
C SER A 272 19.74 2.33 4.83
N ARG A 273 19.85 2.95 3.65
CA ARG A 273 20.87 3.95 3.31
C ARG A 273 20.64 5.29 4.02
N ASP A 274 19.38 5.73 4.07
CA ASP A 274 18.96 6.92 4.83
C ASP A 274 17.50 6.72 5.28
N PRO A 275 17.23 6.61 6.60
CA PRO A 275 15.86 6.46 7.10
C PRO A 275 14.89 7.56 6.66
N ALA A 276 15.39 8.76 6.29
CA ALA A 276 14.55 9.85 5.76
C ALA A 276 13.95 9.51 4.39
N ASN A 277 14.51 8.54 3.66
CA ASN A 277 13.97 8.05 2.39
C ASN A 277 12.59 7.39 2.57
N ALA A 278 12.23 6.93 3.75
CA ALA A 278 10.89 6.43 4.03
C ALA A 278 9.79 7.48 3.74
N ASN A 279 10.11 8.76 3.81
CA ASN A 279 9.15 9.87 3.65
C ASN A 279 9.42 10.77 2.43
N ARG A 280 10.32 10.36 1.53
CA ARG A 280 10.62 11.04 0.26
C ARG A 280 10.21 10.17 -0.91
N ASP A 281 9.74 10.75 -1.99
CA ASP A 281 9.42 10.00 -3.22
C ASP A 281 10.59 9.89 -4.19
N CYS A 282 11.69 10.59 -3.93
CA CYS A 282 12.95 10.48 -4.69
C CYS A 282 14.16 10.72 -3.80
N THR A 283 15.29 10.12 -4.16
CA THR A 283 16.60 10.33 -3.53
C THR A 283 17.71 10.16 -4.55
N THR A 284 18.91 10.63 -4.25
CA THR A 284 20.07 10.41 -5.13
C THR A 284 20.88 9.21 -4.64
N VAL A 285 21.07 8.23 -5.51
CA VAL A 285 21.92 7.06 -5.27
C VAL A 285 22.97 6.99 -6.39
N ASN A 286 24.24 6.99 -6.03
CA ASN A 286 25.36 6.93 -6.99
C ASN A 286 25.28 7.97 -8.13
N GLY A 287 24.78 9.17 -7.83
CA GLY A 287 24.59 10.25 -8.81
C GLY A 287 23.32 10.15 -9.66
N SER A 288 22.53 9.09 -9.54
CA SER A 288 21.23 8.91 -10.19
C SER A 288 20.09 9.38 -9.30
N ASN A 289 19.09 10.05 -9.87
CA ASN A 289 17.86 10.42 -9.17
C ASN A 289 16.90 9.22 -9.18
N GLU A 290 16.82 8.52 -8.07
CA GLU A 290 15.97 7.35 -7.87
C GLU A 290 14.62 7.77 -7.30
N CYS A 291 13.55 7.54 -8.05
CA CYS A 291 12.19 7.85 -7.61
C CYS A 291 11.39 6.56 -7.32
N TYR A 292 10.56 6.61 -6.29
CA TYR A 292 9.79 5.49 -5.74
C TYR A 292 8.55 6.01 -5.01
N ASN A 293 7.81 5.16 -4.30
CA ASN A 293 6.72 5.61 -3.45
C ASN A 293 7.12 5.62 -1.97
N SER A 294 7.02 6.78 -1.32
CA SER A 294 7.20 6.93 0.13
C SER A 294 5.98 6.45 0.91
N LEU A 295 6.14 6.34 2.23
CA LEU A 295 5.02 6.14 3.18
C LEU A 295 3.90 7.17 2.95
N THR A 296 4.25 8.42 2.69
CA THR A 296 3.28 9.50 2.44
C THR A 296 2.49 9.25 1.15
N THR A 297 3.16 8.91 0.06
CA THR A 297 2.50 8.65 -1.23
C THR A 297 1.63 7.39 -1.16
N VAL A 298 2.09 6.33 -0.49
CA VAL A 298 1.29 5.12 -0.29
C VAL A 298 0.04 5.40 0.53
N ARG A 299 0.12 6.16 1.61
CA ARG A 299 -1.07 6.55 2.38
C ARG A 299 -2.06 7.35 1.55
N ARG A 300 -1.57 8.31 0.74
CA ARG A 300 -2.43 9.08 -0.17
C ARG A 300 -3.13 8.21 -1.20
N LYS A 301 -2.41 7.28 -1.84
CA LYS A 301 -2.99 6.31 -2.78
C LYS A 301 -4.03 5.44 -2.09
N THR A 302 -3.75 4.95 -0.88
CA THR A 302 -4.68 4.14 -0.09
C THR A 302 -5.94 4.93 0.27
N GLN A 303 -5.81 6.14 0.81
CA GLN A 303 -6.94 7.01 1.15
C GLN A 303 -7.84 7.28 -0.06
N TRP A 304 -7.23 7.57 -1.21
CA TRP A 304 -7.98 7.78 -2.44
C TRP A 304 -8.69 6.50 -2.89
N ALA A 305 -8.01 5.36 -2.84
CA ALA A 305 -8.56 4.07 -3.24
C ALA A 305 -9.71 3.61 -2.35
N MET A 306 -9.70 3.94 -1.05
CA MET A 306 -10.82 3.64 -0.13
C MET A 306 -12.13 4.31 -0.55
N THR A 307 -12.07 5.46 -1.22
CA THR A 307 -13.24 6.21 -1.66
C THR A 307 -13.57 5.94 -3.15
N ASN A 308 -12.55 5.73 -3.97
CA ASN A 308 -12.65 5.76 -5.44
C ASN A 308 -12.27 4.45 -6.12
N GLY A 309 -11.79 3.45 -5.38
CA GLY A 309 -11.33 2.17 -5.87
C GLY A 309 -11.81 0.99 -5.03
N GLY A 310 -11.26 -0.19 -5.29
CA GLY A 310 -11.56 -1.43 -4.58
C GLY A 310 -10.42 -1.95 -3.70
N GLY A 311 -9.24 -1.32 -3.78
CA GLY A 311 -8.05 -1.79 -3.05
C GLY A 311 -6.75 -1.17 -3.51
N ILE A 312 -5.67 -1.66 -2.92
CA ILE A 312 -4.29 -1.32 -3.25
C ILE A 312 -3.49 -2.61 -3.42
N MET A 313 -2.56 -2.63 -4.36
CA MET A 313 -1.72 -3.78 -4.68
C MET A 313 -0.24 -3.37 -4.69
N PHE A 314 0.63 -4.27 -4.24
CA PHE A 314 2.07 -4.07 -4.12
C PHE A 314 2.87 -5.05 -4.98
N TRP A 315 3.74 -4.51 -5.83
CA TRP A 315 4.77 -5.23 -6.54
C TRP A 315 6.14 -4.81 -5.99
N GLU A 316 6.91 -5.60 -5.20
CA GLU A 316 6.55 -6.90 -4.66
C GLU A 316 6.99 -7.01 -3.18
N LEU A 317 6.42 -7.97 -2.47
CA LEU A 317 6.49 -8.09 -1.00
C LEU A 317 7.90 -8.24 -0.42
N SER A 318 8.86 -8.85 -1.17
CA SER A 318 10.22 -9.07 -0.66
C SER A 318 11.08 -7.81 -0.59
N GLN A 319 10.60 -6.72 -1.19
CA GLN A 319 11.32 -5.45 -1.32
C GLN A 319 10.93 -4.41 -0.26
N ASP A 320 9.92 -4.71 0.58
CA ASP A 320 9.43 -3.76 1.57
C ASP A 320 10.37 -3.61 2.78
N ALA A 321 10.37 -2.42 3.36
CA ALA A 321 11.06 -2.18 4.61
C ALA A 321 10.27 -2.76 5.79
N ALA A 322 10.96 -3.08 6.88
CA ALA A 322 10.33 -3.66 8.06
C ALA A 322 9.71 -2.61 9.01
N GLY A 323 8.76 -3.04 9.82
CA GLY A 323 8.22 -2.30 10.97
C GLY A 323 7.47 -1.03 10.58
N ALA A 324 7.81 0.09 11.21
CA ALA A 324 7.15 1.38 11.00
C ALA A 324 7.36 1.96 9.59
N ASN A 325 8.41 1.52 8.91
CA ASN A 325 8.75 1.98 7.56
C ASN A 325 8.13 1.10 6.45
N SER A 326 7.38 0.06 6.78
CA SER A 326 6.73 -0.80 5.78
C SER A 326 5.63 -0.05 5.03
N LEU A 327 5.68 -0.07 3.70
CA LEU A 327 4.64 0.47 2.81
C LEU A 327 3.33 -0.30 2.96
N ILE A 328 3.40 -1.62 3.10
CA ILE A 328 2.25 -2.50 3.31
C ILE A 328 1.55 -2.15 4.63
N ASN A 329 2.34 -1.97 5.70
CA ASN A 329 1.82 -1.55 7.00
C ASN A 329 1.19 -0.15 6.94
N ALA A 330 1.80 0.79 6.19
CA ALA A 330 1.26 2.13 6.00
C ALA A 330 -0.11 2.11 5.30
N ALA A 331 -0.27 1.29 4.27
CA ALA A 331 -1.56 1.11 3.61
C ALA A 331 -2.59 0.48 4.55
N TYR A 332 -2.23 -0.61 5.24
CA TYR A 332 -3.09 -1.28 6.20
C TYR A 332 -3.62 -0.32 7.29
N GLN A 333 -2.72 0.42 7.91
CA GLN A 333 -3.10 1.38 8.95
C GLN A 333 -3.99 2.50 8.44
N THR A 334 -3.71 2.99 7.22
CA THR A 334 -4.57 3.99 6.58
C THR A 334 -5.98 3.44 6.34
N ALA A 335 -6.09 2.20 5.89
CA ALA A 335 -7.36 1.58 5.58
C ALA A 335 -8.18 1.19 6.83
N THR A 336 -7.52 0.83 7.93
CA THR A 336 -8.19 0.44 9.19
C THR A 336 -8.47 1.61 10.13
N GLY A 337 -8.09 2.83 9.75
CA GLY A 337 -8.18 3.98 10.66
C GLY A 337 -7.22 3.89 11.86
N GLY A 338 -6.27 2.95 11.80
CA GLY A 338 -5.21 2.79 12.79
C GLY A 338 -4.33 4.04 12.81
N THR A 339 -4.27 4.69 13.96
CA THR A 339 -3.43 5.87 14.20
C THR A 339 -1.98 5.47 14.42
N THR A 340 -1.33 4.89 13.40
CA THR A 340 0.09 5.06 13.25
C THR A 340 0.30 5.92 12.02
N GLN A 341 -0.01 7.18 12.21
CA GLN A 341 0.57 8.25 11.46
C GLN A 341 2.09 8.03 11.45
N PRO A 342 2.81 8.14 10.26
CA PRO A 342 4.23 8.40 10.34
C PRO A 342 4.44 9.57 11.27
N PRO A 343 5.64 9.80 11.74
CA PRO A 343 5.97 11.15 12.09
C PRO A 343 5.80 11.99 10.80
N THR A 344 4.55 12.30 10.41
CA THR A 344 4.32 13.62 9.98
C THR A 344 4.89 14.37 11.16
N SER A 345 5.84 15.22 10.90
CA SER A 345 5.89 16.42 11.68
C SER A 345 4.50 17.05 11.53
N GLN A 346 3.51 16.41 12.16
CA GLN A 346 2.29 17.08 12.51
C GLN A 346 2.77 18.24 13.36
N PRO A 347 2.43 19.46 13.02
CA PRO A 347 2.73 20.56 13.90
C PRO A 347 2.27 20.09 15.28
N PRO A 348 3.06 20.27 16.32
CA PRO A 348 2.69 19.77 17.65
C PRO A 348 1.28 20.23 17.96
N THR A 349 0.35 19.28 17.97
CA THR A 349 -1.07 19.51 18.15
C THR A 349 -1.29 20.20 19.48
N GLY A 350 -2.16 21.18 19.49
CA GLY A 350 -2.43 22.01 20.67
C GLY A 350 -1.47 23.19 20.84
N ARG A 351 -0.54 23.43 19.95
CA ARG A 351 0.23 24.69 19.97
C ARG A 351 -0.62 25.83 19.47
N THR A 352 -0.59 26.92 20.21
CA THR A 352 -1.25 28.17 19.87
C THR A 352 -0.19 29.26 19.74
N GLY A 353 -0.24 29.99 18.66
CA GLY A 353 0.71 31.08 18.39
C GLY A 353 0.56 31.63 16.99
N ARG A 354 1.51 32.45 16.58
CA ARG A 354 1.52 33.05 15.23
C ARG A 354 1.99 32.06 14.17
N ILE A 355 1.34 32.06 13.03
CA ILE A 355 1.83 31.41 11.82
C ILE A 355 2.51 32.47 10.97
N THR A 356 3.79 32.30 10.66
CA THR A 356 4.55 33.26 9.87
C THR A 356 4.87 32.73 8.47
N GLY A 357 4.88 33.64 7.49
CA GLY A 357 5.15 33.31 6.09
C GLY A 357 6.01 34.36 5.39
N LEU A 358 5.63 34.72 4.17
CA LEU A 358 6.34 35.64 3.28
C LEU A 358 6.80 36.91 4.02
N ALA A 359 8.09 37.25 3.89
CA ALA A 359 8.73 38.39 4.54
C ALA A 359 8.63 38.38 6.09
N GLY A 360 8.48 37.25 6.73
CA GLY A 360 8.34 37.11 8.19
C GLY A 360 7.03 37.64 8.75
N LYS A 361 6.03 37.92 7.88
CA LYS A 361 4.71 38.38 8.29
C LYS A 361 3.79 37.27 8.76
N CYS A 362 2.73 37.64 9.46
CA CYS A 362 1.78 36.71 10.11
C CYS A 362 0.52 36.48 9.27
N ILE A 363 -0.04 35.25 9.38
CA ILE A 363 -1.43 35.03 8.98
C ILE A 363 -2.34 35.76 9.95
N ASP A 364 -3.22 36.58 9.42
CA ASP A 364 -4.04 37.55 10.15
C ASP A 364 -5.50 37.49 9.71
N ILE A 365 -6.42 37.68 10.63
CA ILE A 365 -7.83 37.83 10.34
C ILE A 365 -8.11 39.33 10.24
N ALA A 366 -8.50 39.81 9.05
CA ALA A 366 -8.73 41.24 8.77
C ALA A 366 -9.68 41.86 9.77
N GLY A 367 -9.21 42.95 10.42
CA GLY A 367 -9.96 43.68 11.41
C GLY A 367 -10.31 42.89 12.68
N ALA A 368 -9.62 41.75 12.94
CA ALA A 368 -9.95 40.83 14.02
C ALA A 368 -11.45 40.43 14.04
N SER A 369 -12.06 40.36 12.85
CA SER A 369 -13.48 40.06 12.69
C SER A 369 -13.78 38.58 13.05
N THR A 370 -14.80 38.37 13.87
CA THR A 370 -15.31 37.02 14.18
C THR A 370 -16.47 36.62 13.28
N ALA A 371 -16.82 37.41 12.28
CA ALA A 371 -17.88 37.07 11.34
C ALA A 371 -17.48 35.94 10.40
N ASN A 372 -18.46 35.05 10.06
CA ASN A 372 -18.28 34.08 8.99
C ASN A 372 -18.00 34.82 7.67
N GLY A 373 -17.03 34.35 6.91
CA GLY A 373 -16.58 35.00 5.68
C GLY A 373 -15.51 36.08 5.91
N ALA A 374 -15.08 36.33 7.17
CA ALA A 374 -14.01 37.28 7.44
C ALA A 374 -12.74 36.92 6.65
N ALA A 375 -12.10 37.94 6.06
CA ALA A 375 -10.93 37.78 5.23
C ALA A 375 -9.73 37.29 6.04
N ILE A 376 -9.00 36.30 5.49
CA ILE A 376 -7.67 35.92 6.01
C ILE A 376 -6.62 36.49 5.06
N GLN A 377 -5.60 37.13 5.64
CA GLN A 377 -4.61 37.94 4.95
C GLN A 377 -3.20 37.75 5.51
N LEU A 378 -2.21 38.21 4.80
CA LEU A 378 -0.86 38.42 5.31
C LEU A 378 -0.79 39.83 5.94
N TYR A 379 -0.24 39.96 7.13
CA TYR A 379 -0.11 41.24 7.83
C TYR A 379 1.14 41.28 8.70
N THR A 380 1.66 42.45 8.96
CA THR A 380 2.74 42.67 9.93
C THR A 380 2.37 42.04 11.26
N CYS A 381 3.28 41.24 11.84
CA CYS A 381 3.03 40.60 13.13
C CYS A 381 2.89 41.64 14.24
N ASN A 382 1.72 41.72 14.85
CA ASN A 382 1.37 42.72 15.87
C ASN A 382 0.94 42.13 17.21
N GLY A 383 0.93 40.77 17.34
CA GLY A 383 0.64 40.04 18.58
C GLY A 383 -0.82 40.04 19.01
N THR A 384 -1.76 40.48 18.15
CA THR A 384 -3.19 40.45 18.43
C THR A 384 -3.78 39.03 18.35
N ASN A 385 -4.97 38.83 18.92
CA ASN A 385 -5.69 37.55 18.84
C ASN A 385 -6.06 37.17 17.40
N ALA A 386 -6.10 38.10 16.46
CA ALA A 386 -6.31 37.85 15.03
C ALA A 386 -5.17 37.06 14.37
N GLN A 387 -4.01 36.99 15.04
CA GLN A 387 -2.79 36.30 14.57
C GLN A 387 -2.46 35.09 15.45
N ASN A 388 -3.32 34.76 16.42
CA ASN A 388 -3.10 33.68 17.37
C ASN A 388 -3.85 32.42 16.91
N TRP A 389 -3.14 31.54 16.20
CA TRP A 389 -3.68 30.34 15.58
C TRP A 389 -3.38 29.09 16.41
N THR A 390 -4.39 28.27 16.65
CA THR A 390 -4.24 26.95 17.23
C THR A 390 -4.18 25.92 16.13
N VAL A 391 -3.13 25.11 16.12
CA VAL A 391 -3.03 23.92 15.27
C VAL A 391 -3.75 22.79 16.00
N ALA A 392 -4.94 22.42 15.53
CA ALA A 392 -5.76 21.40 16.19
C ALA A 392 -5.45 19.99 15.70
N GLY A 393 -5.74 18.99 16.54
CA GLY A 393 -5.46 17.58 16.27
C GLY A 393 -6.26 16.97 15.10
N ASP A 394 -7.32 17.64 14.68
CA ASP A 394 -8.15 17.27 13.54
C ASP A 394 -7.65 17.89 12.20
N GLY A 395 -6.47 18.53 12.23
CA GLY A 395 -5.87 19.18 11.06
C GLY A 395 -6.45 20.57 10.76
N THR A 396 -7.34 21.10 11.59
CA THR A 396 -7.85 22.47 11.40
C THR A 396 -6.90 23.52 12.01
N LEU A 397 -6.84 24.69 11.38
CA LEU A 397 -6.18 25.88 11.93
C LEU A 397 -7.25 26.81 12.47
N ARG A 398 -7.23 27.08 13.79
CA ARG A 398 -8.30 27.79 14.48
C ARG A 398 -7.81 29.10 15.09
N ALA A 399 -8.58 30.15 14.92
CA ALA A 399 -8.39 31.43 15.61
C ALA A 399 -9.75 32.08 15.87
N LEU A 400 -9.87 32.87 16.95
CA LEU A 400 -11.11 33.54 17.36
C LEU A 400 -12.32 32.61 17.46
N GLY A 401 -12.08 31.32 17.83
CA GLY A 401 -13.14 30.32 17.98
C GLY A 401 -13.66 29.69 16.67
N LYS A 402 -13.04 30.00 15.51
CA LYS A 402 -13.44 29.56 14.18
C LYS A 402 -12.27 28.92 13.42
N CYS A 403 -12.54 28.33 12.27
CA CYS A 403 -11.60 27.60 11.42
C CYS A 403 -11.19 28.40 10.16
N MET A 404 -9.93 28.24 9.75
CA MET A 404 -9.44 28.65 8.44
C MET A 404 -10.09 27.76 7.37
N ASP A 405 -10.77 28.39 6.40
CA ASP A 405 -11.66 27.69 5.47
C ASP A 405 -11.41 28.13 4.02
N VAL A 406 -11.47 27.18 3.10
CA VAL A 406 -11.46 27.45 1.67
C VAL A 406 -12.87 27.82 1.23
N THR A 407 -13.07 29.04 0.78
CA THR A 407 -14.40 29.59 0.42
C THR A 407 -15.16 28.61 -0.50
N SER A 408 -16.39 28.27 -0.09
CA SER A 408 -17.30 27.37 -0.80
C SER A 408 -16.72 25.98 -1.11
N ALA A 409 -15.70 25.54 -0.37
CA ALA A 409 -14.96 24.26 -0.62
C ALA A 409 -14.47 24.14 -2.08
N SER A 410 -14.22 25.27 -2.75
CA SER A 410 -13.78 25.31 -4.14
C SER A 410 -12.37 24.71 -4.30
N THR A 411 -12.13 24.06 -5.43
CA THR A 411 -10.81 23.49 -5.79
C THR A 411 -10.06 24.34 -6.82
N ALA A 412 -10.62 25.51 -7.23
CA ALA A 412 -10.04 26.36 -8.25
C ALA A 412 -8.86 27.20 -7.71
N ASN A 413 -7.82 27.38 -8.53
CA ASN A 413 -6.75 28.34 -8.24
C ASN A 413 -7.32 29.74 -8.01
N GLY A 414 -6.78 30.45 -7.01
CA GLY A 414 -7.21 31.81 -6.67
C GLY A 414 -8.40 31.87 -5.71
N THR A 415 -8.98 30.73 -5.32
CA THR A 415 -10.06 30.70 -4.32
C THR A 415 -9.53 31.26 -3.00
N LYS A 416 -10.25 32.25 -2.46
CA LYS A 416 -9.82 32.97 -1.25
C LYS A 416 -10.06 32.16 0.01
N ILE A 417 -9.25 32.45 1.02
CA ILE A 417 -9.37 31.86 2.36
C ILE A 417 -10.20 32.81 3.23
N GLN A 418 -11.06 32.21 4.03
CA GLN A 418 -11.96 32.90 4.94
C GLN A 418 -11.92 32.30 6.35
N LEU A 419 -12.44 33.01 7.31
CA LEU A 419 -12.77 32.49 8.63
C LEU A 419 -14.22 31.97 8.61
N LEU A 420 -14.46 30.75 9.09
CA LEU A 420 -15.81 30.17 9.12
C LEU A 420 -16.01 29.35 10.40
N ASP A 421 -17.26 29.18 10.83
CA ASP A 421 -17.55 28.22 11.92
C ASP A 421 -16.97 26.85 11.60
N CYS A 422 -16.35 26.21 12.58
CA CYS A 422 -15.80 24.86 12.38
C CYS A 422 -16.95 23.89 12.13
N ASN A 423 -16.99 23.30 10.94
CA ASN A 423 -18.08 22.44 10.49
C ASN A 423 -17.64 21.03 10.13
N GLY A 424 -16.36 20.69 10.36
CA GLY A 424 -15.78 19.38 10.08
C GLY A 424 -15.61 19.06 8.58
N SER A 425 -15.82 20.03 7.67
CA SER A 425 -15.63 19.81 6.24
C SER A 425 -14.15 19.73 5.88
N GLY A 426 -13.85 19.04 4.78
CA GLY A 426 -12.48 18.97 4.26
C GLY A 426 -11.90 20.30 3.80
N ALA A 427 -12.75 21.33 3.56
CA ALA A 427 -12.31 22.70 3.24
C ALA A 427 -11.55 23.37 4.39
N GLN A 428 -11.69 22.86 5.62
CA GLN A 428 -11.07 23.39 6.83
C GLN A 428 -9.84 22.60 7.28
N VAL A 429 -9.50 21.51 6.57
CA VAL A 429 -8.36 20.67 6.92
C VAL A 429 -7.12 21.14 6.19
N TRP A 430 -6.01 21.26 6.92
CA TRP A 430 -4.73 21.71 6.41
C TRP A 430 -3.63 20.72 6.82
N GLN A 431 -2.88 20.28 5.83
CA GLN A 431 -1.73 19.39 6.00
C GLN A 431 -0.44 20.20 5.87
N TYR A 432 0.38 20.20 6.89
CA TYR A 432 1.68 20.85 6.88
C TYR A 432 2.76 19.91 6.35
N ASN A 433 3.49 20.36 5.35
CA ASN A 433 4.65 19.63 4.83
C ASN A 433 5.93 20.27 5.38
N THR A 434 6.58 19.57 6.32
CA THR A 434 7.84 20.07 6.94
C THR A 434 9.04 20.04 6.02
N GLY A 435 9.02 19.23 4.95
CA GLY A 435 10.12 19.19 3.99
C GLY A 435 10.24 20.46 3.15
N ASN A 436 9.12 21.18 2.95
CA ASN A 436 9.09 22.42 2.17
C ASN A 436 8.28 23.54 2.82
N ASN A 437 7.79 23.33 4.05
CA ASN A 437 7.02 24.28 4.86
C ASN A 437 5.71 24.76 4.24
N THR A 438 5.05 23.95 3.40
CA THR A 438 3.76 24.30 2.80
C THR A 438 2.58 23.82 3.64
N LEU A 439 1.47 24.57 3.62
CA LEU A 439 0.15 24.17 4.13
C LEU A 439 -0.73 23.80 2.93
N ARG A 440 -1.13 22.54 2.83
CA ARG A 440 -1.94 22.01 1.73
C ARG A 440 -3.34 21.66 2.22
N ASN A 441 -4.36 22.07 1.49
CA ASN A 441 -5.72 21.59 1.68
C ASN A 441 -5.91 20.27 0.91
N PRO A 442 -6.25 19.15 1.58
CA PRO A 442 -6.29 17.83 0.94
C PRO A 442 -7.43 17.66 -0.09
N VAL A 443 -8.53 18.40 0.07
CA VAL A 443 -9.68 18.32 -0.86
C VAL A 443 -9.39 19.00 -2.19
N SER A 444 -8.82 20.21 -2.13
CA SER A 444 -8.45 20.94 -3.33
C SER A 444 -7.12 20.50 -3.94
N ASN A 445 -6.30 19.75 -3.18
CA ASN A 445 -4.92 19.41 -3.53
C ASN A 445 -4.00 20.64 -3.76
N LYS A 446 -4.35 21.78 -3.21
CA LYS A 446 -3.64 23.05 -3.39
C LYS A 446 -3.06 23.58 -2.10
N CYS A 447 -2.05 24.43 -2.22
CA CYS A 447 -1.33 25.03 -1.10
C CYS A 447 -1.89 26.41 -0.73
N LEU A 448 -1.82 26.72 0.57
CA LEU A 448 -2.07 28.07 1.08
C LEU A 448 -1.02 29.02 0.49
N ASP A 449 -1.50 30.08 -0.14
CA ASP A 449 -0.71 30.97 -1.00
C ASP A 449 -1.04 32.43 -0.74
N VAL A 450 -0.03 33.29 -0.80
CA VAL A 450 -0.24 34.73 -0.73
C VAL A 450 -0.50 35.25 -2.15
N THR A 451 -1.70 35.80 -2.38
CA THR A 451 -2.12 36.34 -3.69
C THR A 451 -1.08 37.30 -4.26
N GLY A 452 -0.65 37.04 -5.50
CA GLY A 452 0.26 37.93 -6.21
C GLY A 452 1.70 37.93 -5.68
N ASN A 453 2.07 37.00 -4.80
CA ASN A 453 3.40 36.93 -4.18
C ASN A 453 3.90 38.26 -3.61
N THR A 454 2.97 39.08 -3.06
CA THR A 454 3.25 40.38 -2.46
C THR A 454 3.35 40.29 -0.95
N SER A 455 4.31 40.98 -0.37
CA SER A 455 4.44 41.11 1.08
C SER A 455 3.71 42.31 1.68
N ALA A 456 2.81 42.98 0.90
CA ALA A 456 2.01 44.05 1.42
C ALA A 456 1.07 43.63 2.54
N ASP A 457 0.86 44.49 3.54
CA ASP A 457 -0.17 44.25 4.56
C ASP A 457 -1.55 44.24 3.92
N GLY A 458 -2.38 43.28 4.30
CA GLY A 458 -3.70 43.08 3.70
C GLY A 458 -3.70 42.18 2.47
N ALA A 459 -2.55 41.63 2.04
CA ALA A 459 -2.49 40.67 0.94
C ALA A 459 -3.34 39.43 1.28
N ARG A 460 -4.40 39.17 0.47
CA ARG A 460 -5.33 38.06 0.71
C ARG A 460 -4.65 36.72 0.55
N LEU A 461 -5.01 35.80 1.39
CA LEU A 461 -4.63 34.39 1.20
C LEU A 461 -5.62 33.67 0.26
N GLN A 462 -5.10 32.70 -0.48
CA GLN A 462 -5.82 31.89 -1.46
C GLN A 462 -5.28 30.46 -1.45
N ILE A 463 -5.94 29.57 -2.17
CA ILE A 463 -5.34 28.29 -2.59
C ILE A 463 -4.77 28.45 -4.01
N TRP A 464 -3.62 27.82 -4.26
CA TRP A 464 -2.97 27.77 -5.56
C TRP A 464 -2.20 26.46 -5.73
N ASP A 465 -1.89 26.07 -6.98
CA ASP A 465 -1.06 24.90 -7.24
C ASP A 465 0.22 24.94 -6.39
N CYS A 466 0.58 23.80 -5.78
CA CYS A 466 1.73 23.73 -4.90
C CYS A 466 3.03 23.76 -5.70
N PHE A 467 3.85 24.79 -5.52
CA PHE A 467 5.19 24.91 -6.10
C PHE A 467 6.26 25.29 -5.07
N ALA A 468 5.87 25.34 -3.79
CA ALA A 468 6.74 25.66 -2.66
C ALA A 468 7.56 26.95 -2.80
N GLY A 469 7.01 27.96 -3.49
CA GLY A 469 7.56 29.31 -3.56
C GLY A 469 7.55 30.00 -2.19
N ALA A 470 8.22 31.15 -2.09
CA ALA A 470 8.29 31.93 -0.84
C ALA A 470 6.91 32.30 -0.28
N ASN A 471 5.94 32.54 -1.17
CA ASN A 471 4.56 32.89 -0.84
C ASN A 471 3.67 31.71 -0.42
N GLN A 472 4.23 30.49 -0.42
CA GLN A 472 3.55 29.27 0.02
C GLN A 472 4.23 28.60 1.23
N ARG A 473 5.30 29.21 1.75
CA ARG A 473 6.06 28.67 2.90
C ARG A 473 5.59 29.33 4.19
N TRP A 474 5.26 28.50 5.17
CA TRP A 474 4.71 28.89 6.45
C TRP A 474 5.49 28.23 7.60
N THR A 475 5.70 28.97 8.66
CA THR A 475 6.24 28.45 9.92
C THR A 475 5.12 28.45 10.95
N LEU A 476 4.81 27.26 11.46
CA LEU A 476 3.78 27.07 12.49
C LEU A 476 4.32 27.37 13.89
N PRO A 477 3.44 27.63 14.90
CA PRO A 477 3.83 27.91 16.28
C PRO A 477 4.63 26.81 16.95
#